data_230be4e145518da5019c22ab40fa2f26
#
_entry.id   230be4e145518da5019c22ab40fa2f26
#
_cell.length_a   1.000
_cell.length_b   1.000
_cell.length_c   1.000
_cell.angle_alpha   90.00
_cell.angle_beta   90.00
_cell.angle_gamma   90.00
#
_symmetry.space_group_name_H-M   'P 1'
#
loop_
_entity.id
_entity.type
_entity.pdbx_description
1 polymer ?
#
loop_
_entity_poly.entity_id
_entity_poly.type
_entity_poly.pdbx_seq_one_letter_code
_entity_poly.pdbx_strand_id
1 'polypeptide(L)'
;MHPTSLIPTSARHFRRPTPVVAVAVAAFLFGIAPSLASANGFHVNITSAASARKAAKQDPNRGSLGVAARRAIHHGYLVPNQARYDRQKARATRRAASGEALTAPVSGPLAPSIISGRSWQGINSTNVTPPDETSAVGTTRYIELVNIKFAIYNKTSNSPITTGGINSLVGAGSTDDVFDVQIIWDPTTSRFYYAADDVVSSSNNRLAFGFSKTASPSSAADFCKYTAGFGANFPDFPKLGDSQFFMMIGSNVFSGSGPFLGSDLLAISKPPAGASCPAASSFKIDDAGPLMTDATTKAFTPVAANEIDTKATGFAVARPRPLPATRLSLFKATKDATTGNPVIQSTGTPVTVPSYDLPPNAPQKGSINKIDTSDARQTQAVAAVDPAHGSKFAIWTQHTINVGGRAAVRWYEIDPGANSLLQSGTASNPSLFQFNGAI
;
A
#
# COMPACT_ATOMS: atom_id res chain seq x y z
N MET A 1 65.92 -45.77 36.10
CA MET A 1 66.95 -46.73 35.66
C MET A 1 66.71 -47.05 34.21
N HIS A 2 67.62 -46.56 33.40
CA HIS A 2 67.90 -47.04 32.04
C HIS A 2 68.56 -48.44 32.12
N PRO A 3 68.78 -49.26 31.09
CA PRO A 3 68.90 -48.90 29.66
C PRO A 3 68.46 -49.97 28.60
N THR A 4 68.72 -49.60 27.39
CA THR A 4 69.28 -50.25 26.20
C THR A 4 68.35 -51.11 25.32
N SER A 5 68.21 -50.77 24.10
CA SER A 5 68.97 -50.75 22.82
C SER A 5 68.80 -52.06 22.08
N LEU A 6 68.43 -51.99 20.80
CA LEU A 6 69.19 -52.42 19.63
C LEU A 6 68.34 -52.48 18.34
N ILE A 7 68.84 -51.85 17.32
CA ILE A 7 68.60 -51.94 15.86
C ILE A 7 69.47 -53.10 15.34
N PRO A 8 69.34 -53.69 14.14
CA PRO A 8 68.68 -53.31 12.88
C PRO A 8 68.09 -54.52 12.06
N THR A 9 67.44 -54.29 10.95
CA THR A 9 67.83 -54.61 9.57
C THR A 9 66.62 -54.57 8.57
N SER A 10 66.85 -53.75 7.61
CA SER A 10 66.68 -53.84 6.16
C SER A 10 65.63 -54.82 5.59
N ALA A 11 64.75 -54.38 4.76
CA ALA A 11 64.73 -54.65 3.32
C ALA A 11 63.43 -54.33 2.58
N ARG A 12 63.64 -53.70 1.47
CA ARG A 12 62.90 -53.81 0.19
C ARG A 12 61.59 -53.06 -0.04
N HIS A 13 61.78 -52.12 -0.92
CA HIS A 13 60.79 -51.40 -1.72
C HIS A 13 59.75 -52.33 -2.37
N PHE A 14 58.46 -51.93 -2.13
CA PHE A 14 57.39 -52.14 -3.09
C PHE A 14 56.63 -50.80 -3.25
N ARG A 15 56.81 -50.20 -4.40
CA ARG A 15 56.02 -49.08 -4.85
C ARG A 15 54.61 -49.59 -5.17
N ARG A 16 53.63 -49.11 -4.47
CA ARG A 16 52.20 -49.15 -4.87
C ARG A 16 51.81 -47.79 -5.39
N PRO A 17 51.00 -47.73 -6.48
CA PRO A 17 50.57 -46.42 -7.06
C PRO A 17 49.58 -45.74 -6.13
N THR A 18 49.77 -44.47 -5.93
CA THR A 18 48.84 -43.56 -5.24
C THR A 18 47.55 -43.42 -6.03
N PRO A 19 46.38 -43.59 -5.42
CA PRO A 19 45.13 -43.21 -6.09
C PRO A 19 45.02 -41.70 -6.15
N VAL A 20 44.88 -41.17 -7.36
CA VAL A 20 44.48 -39.78 -7.62
C VAL A 20 43.06 -39.65 -7.15
N VAL A 21 42.83 -38.99 -6.02
CA VAL A 21 41.52 -38.55 -5.61
C VAL A 21 41.13 -37.35 -6.48
N ALA A 22 40.29 -37.61 -7.45
CA ALA A 22 39.62 -36.53 -8.19
C ALA A 22 38.63 -35.88 -7.26
N VAL A 23 38.95 -34.68 -6.75
CA VAL A 23 37.98 -33.81 -6.06
C VAL A 23 37.08 -33.25 -7.15
N ALA A 24 35.88 -33.82 -7.25
CA ALA A 24 34.79 -33.22 -8.02
C ALA A 24 34.31 -31.99 -7.26
N VAL A 25 34.75 -30.80 -7.72
CA VAL A 25 34.13 -29.54 -7.30
C VAL A 25 32.73 -29.50 -7.91
N ALA A 26 31.72 -29.88 -7.14
CA ALA A 26 30.34 -29.61 -7.49
C ALA A 26 30.12 -28.10 -7.39
N ALA A 27 30.22 -27.42 -8.53
CA ALA A 27 29.73 -26.06 -8.67
C ALA A 27 28.20 -26.10 -8.45
N PHE A 28 27.75 -25.76 -7.25
CA PHE A 28 26.35 -25.39 -7.02
C PHE A 28 26.09 -24.10 -7.81
N LEU A 29 25.59 -24.28 -9.01
CA LEU A 29 24.88 -23.23 -9.72
C LEU A 29 23.64 -22.94 -8.87
N PHE A 30 23.74 -21.93 -8.00
CA PHE A 30 22.55 -21.25 -7.52
C PHE A 30 21.86 -20.71 -8.77
N GLY A 31 20.87 -21.43 -9.21
CA GLY A 31 19.90 -20.93 -10.18
C GLY A 31 19.25 -19.71 -9.56
N ILE A 32 19.73 -18.53 -9.95
CA ILE A 32 18.98 -17.30 -9.78
C ILE A 32 17.70 -17.55 -10.58
N ALA A 33 16.60 -17.88 -9.88
CA ALA A 33 15.30 -17.85 -10.50
C ALA A 33 15.20 -16.47 -11.16
N PRO A 34 14.84 -16.37 -12.45
CA PRO A 34 14.66 -15.09 -13.07
C PRO A 34 13.63 -14.35 -12.21
N SER A 35 14.00 -13.21 -11.66
CA SER A 35 13.05 -12.28 -11.12
C SER A 35 11.99 -12.14 -12.20
N LEU A 36 10.71 -12.37 -11.87
CA LEU A 36 9.61 -11.95 -12.72
C LEU A 36 9.70 -10.43 -12.77
N ALA A 37 10.63 -9.92 -13.58
CA ALA A 37 10.66 -8.53 -13.95
C ALA A 37 9.31 -8.28 -14.61
N SER A 38 8.56 -7.34 -14.05
CA SER A 38 7.33 -6.85 -14.64
C SER A 38 7.67 -6.36 -16.05
N ALA A 39 7.39 -7.18 -17.05
CA ALA A 39 7.46 -6.73 -18.42
C ALA A 39 6.26 -5.80 -18.60
N ASN A 40 6.56 -4.51 -18.78
CA ASN A 40 5.62 -3.46 -19.15
C ASN A 40 4.58 -3.09 -18.09
N GLY A 41 4.94 -2.14 -17.21
CA GLY A 41 4.00 -1.40 -16.38
C GLY A 41 2.85 -0.78 -17.18
N PHE A 42 1.98 -0.02 -16.53
CA PHE A 42 0.90 0.69 -17.21
C PHE A 42 1.39 1.92 -18.02
N HIS A 43 2.72 2.06 -18.20
CA HIS A 43 3.40 3.13 -18.96
C HIS A 43 3.06 4.54 -18.46
N VAL A 44 3.20 4.71 -17.16
CA VAL A 44 2.90 5.98 -16.49
C VAL A 44 3.92 7.04 -16.82
N ASN A 45 3.43 8.24 -17.19
CA ASN A 45 4.26 9.41 -17.45
C ASN A 45 4.08 10.47 -16.38
N ILE A 46 5.18 10.96 -15.79
CA ILE A 46 5.14 12.04 -14.82
C ILE A 46 5.22 13.40 -15.51
N THR A 47 4.29 14.27 -15.16
CA THR A 47 4.27 15.68 -15.61
C THR A 47 4.00 16.62 -14.43
N SER A 48 4.37 17.92 -14.58
CA SER A 48 3.94 18.91 -13.60
C SER A 48 2.41 19.09 -13.68
N ALA A 49 1.76 19.31 -12.54
CA ALA A 49 0.30 19.55 -12.53
C ALA A 49 -0.09 20.75 -13.40
N ALA A 50 0.77 21.77 -13.50
CA ALA A 50 0.54 22.92 -14.38
C ALA A 50 0.50 22.51 -15.87
N SER A 51 1.43 21.67 -16.31
CA SER A 51 1.46 21.14 -17.69
C SER A 51 0.27 20.22 -17.96
N ALA A 52 -0.03 19.32 -17.01
CA ALA A 52 -1.18 18.43 -17.08
C ALA A 52 -2.51 19.20 -17.18
N ARG A 53 -2.67 20.25 -16.38
CA ARG A 53 -3.85 21.14 -16.43
C ARG A 53 -3.95 21.92 -17.75
N LYS A 54 -2.81 22.36 -18.32
CA LYS A 54 -2.81 23.01 -19.64
C LYS A 54 -3.26 22.03 -20.73
N ALA A 55 -2.75 20.80 -20.72
CA ALA A 55 -3.18 19.76 -21.66
C ALA A 55 -4.65 19.37 -21.47
N ALA A 56 -5.12 19.26 -20.22
CA ALA A 56 -6.52 18.96 -19.89
C ALA A 56 -7.52 20.00 -20.46
N LYS A 57 -7.13 21.27 -20.59
CA LYS A 57 -7.98 22.30 -21.21
C LYS A 57 -8.23 22.07 -22.71
N GLN A 58 -7.35 21.32 -23.36
CA GLN A 58 -7.42 21.00 -24.79
C GLN A 58 -8.01 19.61 -25.03
N ASP A 59 -8.37 18.87 -23.96
CA ASP A 59 -9.00 17.55 -24.07
C ASP A 59 -10.43 17.69 -24.60
N PRO A 60 -10.76 17.18 -25.81
CA PRO A 60 -12.09 17.28 -26.37
C PRO A 60 -13.14 16.48 -25.60
N ASN A 61 -12.73 15.52 -24.77
CA ASN A 61 -13.59 14.68 -23.95
C ASN A 61 -13.71 15.18 -22.51
N ARG A 62 -13.18 16.34 -22.17
CA ARG A 62 -13.18 16.89 -20.83
C ARG A 62 -14.58 16.88 -20.21
N GLY A 63 -14.68 16.35 -18.98
CA GLY A 63 -15.96 16.17 -18.27
C GLY A 63 -16.78 14.95 -18.72
N SER A 64 -16.34 14.24 -19.77
CA SER A 64 -16.94 12.95 -20.15
C SER A 64 -16.19 11.81 -19.48
N LEU A 65 -16.65 11.40 -18.32
CA LEU A 65 -15.99 10.37 -17.52
C LEU A 65 -16.14 8.97 -18.12
N GLY A 66 -15.11 8.16 -17.99
CA GLY A 66 -15.16 6.72 -18.30
C GLY A 66 -16.10 5.95 -17.37
N VAL A 67 -16.51 4.76 -17.75
CA VAL A 67 -17.41 3.89 -16.95
C VAL A 67 -16.79 3.56 -15.59
N ALA A 68 -15.48 3.25 -15.56
CA ALA A 68 -14.77 2.93 -14.33
C ALA A 68 -14.81 4.12 -13.35
N ALA A 69 -14.37 5.30 -13.79
CA ALA A 69 -14.34 6.50 -12.94
C ALA A 69 -15.73 6.88 -12.41
N ARG A 70 -16.77 6.90 -13.28
CA ARG A 70 -18.15 7.15 -12.81
C ARG A 70 -18.60 6.17 -11.72
N ARG A 71 -18.24 4.89 -11.86
CA ARG A 71 -18.61 3.88 -10.86
C ARG A 71 -17.84 4.08 -9.55
N ALA A 72 -16.55 4.42 -9.60
CA ALA A 72 -15.76 4.71 -8.41
C ALA A 72 -16.34 5.89 -7.62
N ILE A 73 -16.64 6.99 -8.29
CA ILE A 73 -17.25 8.20 -7.68
C ILE A 73 -18.59 7.88 -7.00
N HIS A 74 -19.38 6.96 -7.55
CA HIS A 74 -20.70 6.62 -7.00
C HIS A 74 -20.66 5.51 -5.93
N HIS A 75 -19.63 4.66 -5.92
CA HIS A 75 -19.57 3.48 -5.04
C HIS A 75 -18.40 3.51 -4.06
N GLY A 76 -17.53 4.51 -4.13
CA GLY A 76 -16.38 4.70 -3.25
C GLY A 76 -15.18 3.79 -3.56
N TYR A 77 -15.33 2.72 -4.34
CA TYR A 77 -14.26 1.88 -4.87
C TYR A 77 -14.79 0.90 -5.90
N LEU A 78 -13.88 0.34 -6.71
CA LEU A 78 -14.22 -0.68 -7.68
C LEU A 78 -13.81 -2.08 -7.21
N VAL A 79 -14.55 -3.07 -7.73
CA VAL A 79 -14.22 -4.48 -7.57
C VAL A 79 -14.08 -5.13 -8.94
N PRO A 80 -13.21 -6.14 -9.11
CA PRO A 80 -12.93 -6.76 -10.41
C PRO A 80 -14.14 -7.38 -11.11
N ASN A 81 -15.17 -7.75 -10.36
CA ASN A 81 -16.42 -8.29 -10.90
C ASN A 81 -17.57 -8.00 -9.93
N GLN A 82 -18.33 -6.94 -10.20
CA GLN A 82 -19.41 -6.47 -9.35
C GLN A 82 -20.47 -7.55 -9.09
N ALA A 83 -20.93 -8.22 -10.13
CA ALA A 83 -21.99 -9.24 -9.98
C ALA A 83 -21.54 -10.44 -9.10
N ARG A 84 -20.26 -10.82 -9.20
CA ARG A 84 -19.69 -11.85 -8.31
C ARG A 84 -19.61 -11.33 -6.88
N TYR A 85 -19.14 -10.12 -6.69
CA TYR A 85 -19.03 -9.44 -5.39
C TYR A 85 -20.40 -9.39 -4.69
N ASP A 86 -21.44 -8.90 -5.38
CA ASP A 86 -22.78 -8.79 -4.83
C ASP A 86 -23.34 -10.16 -4.42
N ARG A 87 -23.14 -11.20 -5.22
CA ARG A 87 -23.53 -12.58 -4.84
C ARG A 87 -22.76 -13.08 -3.62
N GLN A 88 -21.47 -12.80 -3.51
CA GLN A 88 -20.66 -13.21 -2.37
C GLN A 88 -21.07 -12.46 -1.10
N LYS A 89 -21.31 -11.15 -1.18
CA LYS A 89 -21.84 -10.33 -0.07
C LYS A 89 -23.21 -10.80 0.38
N ALA A 90 -24.11 -11.07 -0.55
CA ALA A 90 -25.43 -11.61 -0.23
C ALA A 90 -25.35 -12.99 0.45
N ARG A 91 -24.43 -13.86 0.00
CA ARG A 91 -24.19 -15.15 0.65
C ARG A 91 -23.62 -15.00 2.06
N ALA A 92 -22.60 -14.15 2.25
CA ALA A 92 -22.03 -13.86 3.56
C ALA A 92 -23.10 -13.28 4.52
N THR A 93 -23.94 -12.38 4.04
CA THR A 93 -25.02 -11.78 4.81
C THR A 93 -26.12 -12.80 5.19
N ARG A 94 -26.49 -13.72 4.30
CA ARG A 94 -27.45 -14.80 4.63
C ARG A 94 -26.90 -15.76 5.69
N ARG A 95 -25.62 -16.15 5.60
CA ARG A 95 -24.96 -16.98 6.62
C ARG A 95 -24.92 -16.29 7.98
N ALA A 96 -24.67 -14.98 7.99
CA ALA A 96 -24.73 -14.18 9.20
C ALA A 96 -26.13 -14.21 9.84
N ALA A 97 -27.18 -14.21 9.05
CA ALA A 97 -28.56 -14.25 9.53
C ALA A 97 -29.00 -15.64 10.03
N SER A 98 -28.40 -16.74 9.54
CA SER A 98 -28.72 -18.09 9.96
C SER A 98 -28.11 -18.50 11.31
N GLY A 99 -27.35 -17.62 11.97
CA GLY A 99 -26.81 -17.89 13.30
C GLY A 99 -25.74 -18.97 13.34
N GLU A 100 -25.08 -19.28 12.22
CA GLU A 100 -23.89 -20.13 12.21
C GLU A 100 -22.87 -19.55 13.19
N ALA A 101 -22.86 -20.13 14.38
CA ALA A 101 -22.05 -19.65 15.50
C ALA A 101 -20.57 -19.76 15.16
N LEU A 102 -19.87 -18.71 15.49
CA LEU A 102 -18.45 -18.67 15.45
C LEU A 102 -17.83 -19.33 16.62
N THR A 103 -16.93 -20.20 16.30
CA THR A 103 -15.93 -20.64 17.26
C THR A 103 -14.83 -19.59 17.36
N ALA A 104 -14.60 -19.22 18.58
CA ALA A 104 -13.51 -18.50 19.18
C ALA A 104 -13.66 -16.98 19.31
N PRO A 105 -13.86 -16.52 20.55
CA PRO A 105 -13.42 -15.22 20.93
C PRO A 105 -11.89 -15.22 20.87
N VAL A 106 -11.30 -14.36 20.08
CA VAL A 106 -9.90 -14.04 20.28
C VAL A 106 -9.86 -13.08 21.45
N SER A 107 -9.41 -13.56 22.60
CA SER A 107 -8.95 -12.68 23.67
C SER A 107 -7.69 -11.97 23.17
N GLY A 108 -7.89 -10.83 22.55
CA GLY A 108 -6.78 -9.90 22.28
C GLY A 108 -6.31 -9.25 23.59
N PRO A 109 -5.09 -8.72 23.63
CA PRO A 109 -4.67 -7.88 24.74
C PRO A 109 -5.70 -6.76 24.96
N LEU A 110 -5.87 -6.35 26.22
CA LEU A 110 -6.72 -5.23 26.57
C LEU A 110 -6.41 -4.04 25.67
N ALA A 111 -7.43 -3.42 25.10
CA ALA A 111 -7.24 -2.24 24.29
C ALA A 111 -6.42 -1.22 25.09
N PRO A 112 -5.40 -0.60 24.50
CA PRO A 112 -4.63 0.42 25.19
C PRO A 112 -5.58 1.53 25.64
N SER A 113 -5.32 2.07 26.81
CA SER A 113 -6.08 3.21 27.32
C SER A 113 -5.96 4.38 26.36
N ILE A 114 -7.09 4.97 25.99
CA ILE A 114 -7.11 6.17 25.16
C ILE A 114 -6.45 7.29 25.98
N ILE A 115 -5.35 7.83 25.48
CA ILE A 115 -4.75 9.03 26.04
C ILE A 115 -5.58 10.22 25.56
N SER A 116 -6.28 10.86 26.47
CA SER A 116 -7.03 12.08 26.16
C SER A 116 -6.04 13.19 25.80
N GLY A 117 -6.20 13.71 24.58
CA GLY A 117 -5.43 14.82 24.06
C GLY A 117 -6.34 15.98 23.65
N ARG A 118 -5.83 16.87 22.82
CA ARG A 118 -6.63 17.89 22.17
C ARG A 118 -7.62 17.25 21.20
N SER A 119 -8.84 17.76 21.22
CA SER A 119 -9.87 17.41 20.24
C SER A 119 -10.55 18.67 19.74
N TRP A 120 -10.98 18.65 18.48
CA TRP A 120 -11.74 19.72 17.85
C TRP A 120 -12.58 19.15 16.71
N GLN A 121 -13.52 19.96 16.22
CA GLN A 121 -14.28 19.63 15.03
C GLN A 121 -13.37 19.72 13.81
N GLY A 122 -13.18 18.59 13.12
CA GLY A 122 -12.48 18.55 11.84
C GLY A 122 -13.29 19.17 10.70
N ILE A 123 -12.74 19.20 9.50
CA ILE A 123 -13.50 19.61 8.32
C ILE A 123 -14.52 18.52 7.96
N ASN A 124 -15.66 18.94 7.45
CA ASN A 124 -16.66 18.03 6.93
C ASN A 124 -16.91 18.25 5.43
N SER A 125 -17.40 17.21 4.78
CA SER A 125 -17.89 17.25 3.41
C SER A 125 -19.28 16.65 3.40
N THR A 126 -20.29 17.53 3.28
CA THR A 126 -21.71 17.11 3.33
C THR A 126 -22.22 16.63 1.96
N ASN A 127 -21.49 16.88 0.90
CA ASN A 127 -21.94 16.67 -0.48
C ASN A 127 -21.29 15.48 -1.19
N VAL A 128 -20.43 14.72 -0.49
CA VAL A 128 -19.68 13.59 -1.05
C VAL A 128 -19.75 12.41 -0.11
N THR A 129 -19.98 11.24 -0.66
CA THR A 129 -20.01 9.97 0.06
C THR A 129 -19.25 8.93 -0.78
N PRO A 130 -18.26 8.27 -0.19
CA PRO A 130 -17.70 8.41 1.16
C PRO A 130 -16.83 9.66 1.32
N PRO A 131 -16.57 10.12 2.57
CA PRO A 131 -15.70 11.28 2.82
C PRO A 131 -14.21 10.97 2.69
N ASP A 132 -13.80 9.70 2.82
CA ASP A 132 -12.43 9.18 2.72
C ASP A 132 -11.40 10.05 3.45
N GLU A 133 -11.66 10.24 4.74
CA GLU A 133 -10.81 11.06 5.60
C GLU A 133 -9.42 10.45 5.78
N THR A 134 -8.42 11.30 5.68
CA THR A 134 -7.03 10.97 5.95
C THR A 134 -6.29 12.18 6.54
N SER A 135 -5.23 11.94 7.28
CA SER A 135 -4.49 13.02 7.88
C SER A 135 -3.04 12.66 8.18
N ALA A 136 -2.20 13.68 8.34
CA ALA A 136 -0.83 13.52 8.75
C ALA A 136 -0.41 14.60 9.76
N VAL A 137 0.44 14.19 10.71
CA VAL A 137 0.98 15.08 11.75
C VAL A 137 2.48 15.23 11.54
N GLY A 138 2.93 16.43 11.18
CA GLY A 138 4.33 16.79 11.10
C GLY A 138 4.85 17.41 12.39
N THR A 139 6.00 18.08 12.30
CA THR A 139 6.62 18.72 13.47
C THR A 139 5.79 19.89 14.03
N THR A 140 5.21 20.71 13.15
CA THR A 140 4.47 21.92 13.51
C THR A 140 3.04 21.97 12.96
N ARG A 141 2.72 21.12 12.00
CA ARG A 141 1.44 21.11 11.29
C ARG A 141 0.71 19.80 11.47
N TYR A 142 -0.59 19.90 11.44
CA TYR A 142 -1.52 18.80 11.20
C TYR A 142 -2.28 19.14 9.91
N ILE A 143 -2.35 18.21 8.98
CA ILE A 143 -3.06 18.37 7.72
C ILE A 143 -4.13 17.31 7.62
N GLU A 144 -5.35 17.72 7.40
CA GLU A 144 -6.53 16.90 7.23
C GLU A 144 -7.03 17.02 5.79
N LEU A 145 -7.27 15.89 5.17
CA LEU A 145 -7.89 15.78 3.85
C LEU A 145 -9.18 14.99 3.98
N VAL A 146 -10.20 15.45 3.31
CA VAL A 146 -11.41 14.67 3.02
C VAL A 146 -11.71 14.82 1.54
N ASN A 147 -12.50 13.92 0.97
CA ASN A 147 -12.90 14.08 -0.43
C ASN A 147 -13.43 15.49 -0.67
N ILE A 148 -12.88 16.14 -1.71
CA ILE A 148 -13.07 17.50 -2.18
C ILE A 148 -12.54 18.65 -1.30
N LYS A 149 -12.02 18.41 -0.09
CA LYS A 149 -11.53 19.49 0.80
C LYS A 149 -10.21 19.16 1.49
N PHE A 150 -9.48 20.20 1.89
CA PHE A 150 -8.35 20.09 2.81
C PHE A 150 -8.38 21.17 3.89
N ALA A 151 -7.72 20.92 5.00
CA ALA A 151 -7.40 21.90 6.02
C ALA A 151 -5.97 21.72 6.54
N ILE A 152 -5.31 22.83 6.82
CA ILE A 152 -3.99 22.88 7.43
C ILE A 152 -4.12 23.56 8.79
N TYR A 153 -3.67 22.90 9.84
CA TYR A 153 -3.72 23.39 11.22
C TYR A 153 -2.32 23.57 11.78
N ASN A 154 -2.19 24.51 12.71
CA ASN A 154 -1.09 24.53 13.65
C ASN A 154 -1.38 23.48 14.75
N LYS A 155 -0.42 22.66 15.13
CA LYS A 155 -0.59 21.65 16.19
C LYS A 155 -1.04 22.25 17.55
N THR A 156 -0.88 23.52 17.73
CA THR A 156 -1.26 24.26 18.95
C THR A 156 -2.60 24.98 18.85
N SER A 157 -3.30 24.88 17.71
CA SER A 157 -4.58 25.57 17.47
C SER A 157 -5.70 24.59 17.12
N ASN A 158 -6.93 24.90 17.50
CA ASN A 158 -8.13 24.16 17.12
C ASN A 158 -8.78 24.72 15.85
N SER A 159 -8.29 25.86 15.35
CA SER A 159 -8.77 26.46 14.11
C SER A 159 -7.77 26.25 12.99
N PRO A 160 -8.21 25.98 11.76
CA PRO A 160 -7.29 25.82 10.63
C PRO A 160 -6.60 27.15 10.29
N ILE A 161 -5.34 27.06 9.86
CA ILE A 161 -4.62 28.18 9.23
C ILE A 161 -5.28 28.51 7.90
N THR A 162 -5.63 27.47 7.15
CA THR A 162 -6.32 27.57 5.86
C THR A 162 -7.14 26.33 5.57
N THR A 163 -8.20 26.52 4.82
CA THR A 163 -9.02 25.47 4.22
C THR A 163 -9.19 25.75 2.74
N GLY A 164 -9.46 24.72 1.96
CA GLY A 164 -9.70 24.89 0.52
C GLY A 164 -10.21 23.64 -0.17
N GLY A 165 -10.48 23.79 -1.46
CA GLY A 165 -10.81 22.65 -2.33
C GLY A 165 -9.58 21.82 -2.64
N ILE A 166 -9.74 20.51 -2.66
CA ILE A 166 -8.63 19.56 -2.91
C ILE A 166 -7.96 19.79 -4.26
N ASN A 167 -8.72 20.21 -5.29
CA ASN A 167 -8.18 20.55 -6.60
C ASN A 167 -7.07 21.60 -6.52
N SER A 168 -7.21 22.58 -5.61
CA SER A 168 -6.20 23.60 -5.42
C SER A 168 -4.93 23.06 -4.76
N LEU A 169 -5.07 22.10 -3.85
CA LEU A 169 -3.94 21.43 -3.18
C LEU A 169 -3.13 20.63 -4.19
N VAL A 170 -3.78 19.81 -5.01
CA VAL A 170 -3.11 18.91 -5.95
C VAL A 170 -2.76 19.60 -7.28
N GLY A 171 -3.32 20.78 -7.56
CA GLY A 171 -3.08 21.55 -8.79
C GLY A 171 -3.90 21.09 -9.99
N ALA A 172 -4.97 20.35 -9.75
CA ALA A 172 -5.93 19.95 -10.76
C ALA A 172 -6.77 21.10 -11.30
N GLY A 173 -7.47 20.88 -12.38
CA GLY A 173 -8.47 21.85 -12.90
C GLY A 173 -9.67 21.94 -11.95
N SER A 174 -10.35 23.10 -11.97
CA SER A 174 -11.52 23.30 -11.09
C SER A 174 -12.72 22.42 -11.43
N THR A 175 -12.71 21.79 -12.60
CA THR A 175 -13.76 20.90 -13.09
C THR A 175 -13.29 19.44 -13.19
N ASP A 176 -12.06 19.14 -12.76
CA ASP A 176 -11.56 17.78 -12.69
C ASP A 176 -12.11 17.13 -11.40
N ASP A 177 -12.46 15.86 -11.46
CA ASP A 177 -12.91 15.10 -10.29
C ASP A 177 -11.70 14.56 -9.54
N VAL A 178 -11.48 15.08 -8.31
CA VAL A 178 -10.37 14.68 -7.44
C VAL A 178 -10.91 14.05 -6.16
N PHE A 179 -10.52 12.81 -5.89
CA PHE A 179 -11.02 12.02 -4.75
C PHE A 179 -9.99 10.94 -4.32
N ASP A 180 -10.35 10.07 -3.37
CA ASP A 180 -9.50 9.02 -2.79
C ASP A 180 -8.14 9.56 -2.31
N VAL A 181 -8.20 10.65 -1.57
CA VAL A 181 -7.02 11.38 -1.11
C VAL A 181 -6.24 10.60 -0.05
N GLN A 182 -4.91 10.73 -0.10
CA GLN A 182 -3.98 10.16 0.87
C GLN A 182 -2.96 11.22 1.27
N ILE A 183 -2.51 11.20 2.53
CA ILE A 183 -1.41 12.06 2.99
C ILE A 183 -0.60 11.34 4.07
N ILE A 184 0.72 11.50 4.02
CA ILE A 184 1.67 11.01 5.03
C ILE A 184 2.66 12.10 5.40
N TRP A 185 3.28 11.99 6.56
CA TRP A 185 4.43 12.77 6.97
C TRP A 185 5.70 11.94 6.87
N ASP A 186 6.70 12.45 6.17
CA ASP A 186 8.02 11.85 6.10
C ASP A 186 9.02 12.64 6.98
N PRO A 187 9.49 12.05 8.09
CA PRO A 187 10.48 12.70 8.96
C PRO A 187 11.84 12.86 8.29
N THR A 188 12.21 12.01 7.32
CA THR A 188 13.50 12.03 6.63
C THR A 188 13.70 13.30 5.81
N THR A 189 12.68 13.68 5.04
CA THR A 189 12.71 14.92 4.23
C THR A 189 12.02 16.09 4.93
N SER A 190 11.38 15.85 6.08
CA SER A 190 10.56 16.82 6.82
C SER A 190 9.47 17.42 5.93
N ARG A 191 8.69 16.56 5.27
CA ARG A 191 7.64 16.97 4.32
C ARG A 191 6.38 16.12 4.45
N PHE A 192 5.27 16.72 4.07
CA PHE A 192 4.04 16.00 3.81
C PHE A 192 4.03 15.55 2.35
N TYR A 193 3.71 14.29 2.11
CA TYR A 193 3.49 13.73 0.78
C TYR A 193 2.01 13.39 0.63
N TYR A 194 1.45 13.60 -0.56
CA TYR A 194 0.06 13.28 -0.85
C TYR A 194 -0.07 12.52 -2.18
N ALA A 195 -1.17 11.78 -2.30
CA ALA A 195 -1.65 11.18 -3.53
C ALA A 195 -3.18 11.31 -3.61
N ALA A 196 -3.74 11.35 -4.82
CA ALA A 196 -5.18 11.37 -5.05
C ALA A 196 -5.49 10.92 -6.48
N ASP A 197 -6.70 10.40 -6.71
CA ASP A 197 -7.23 10.25 -8.05
C ASP A 197 -7.55 11.63 -8.64
N ASP A 198 -7.22 11.84 -9.91
CA ASP A 198 -7.47 13.08 -10.68
C ASP A 198 -8.01 12.69 -12.07
N VAL A 199 -9.32 12.80 -12.23
CA VAL A 199 -10.04 12.37 -13.42
C VAL A 199 -10.48 13.58 -14.23
N VAL A 200 -10.01 13.67 -15.47
CA VAL A 200 -10.32 14.75 -16.40
C VAL A 200 -11.35 14.32 -17.42
N SER A 201 -11.19 13.10 -17.97
CA SER A 201 -12.06 12.56 -19.01
C SER A 201 -11.94 11.04 -19.10
N SER A 202 -12.71 10.42 -19.97
CA SER A 202 -12.66 8.98 -20.25
C SER A 202 -11.31 8.49 -20.81
N SER A 203 -10.49 9.41 -21.31
CA SER A 203 -9.17 9.12 -21.89
C SER A 203 -8.02 9.79 -21.14
N ASN A 204 -8.29 10.43 -20.01
CA ASN A 204 -7.29 11.21 -19.26
C ASN A 204 -7.52 11.05 -17.75
N ASN A 205 -7.12 9.89 -17.25
CA ASN A 205 -7.11 9.56 -15.82
C ASN A 205 -5.67 9.63 -15.29
N ARG A 206 -5.50 10.14 -14.09
CA ARG A 206 -4.20 10.41 -13.48
C ARG A 206 -4.24 10.11 -12.00
N LEU A 207 -3.07 9.84 -11.43
CA LEU A 207 -2.80 10.04 -10.01
C LEU A 207 -2.13 11.40 -9.82
N ALA A 208 -2.77 12.29 -9.10
CA ALA A 208 -2.12 13.50 -8.60
C ALA A 208 -1.23 13.12 -7.41
N PHE A 209 -0.01 13.64 -7.37
CA PHE A 209 0.89 13.45 -6.24
C PHE A 209 1.76 14.69 -6.01
N GLY A 210 2.32 14.77 -4.82
CA GLY A 210 3.23 15.86 -4.51
C GLY A 210 3.65 15.88 -3.05
N PHE A 211 4.28 16.97 -2.68
CA PHE A 211 4.84 17.13 -1.33
C PHE A 211 4.91 18.60 -0.93
N SER A 212 4.93 18.86 0.38
CA SER A 212 5.11 20.21 0.88
C SER A 212 6.53 20.71 0.64
N LYS A 213 6.69 21.99 0.33
CA LYS A 213 7.99 22.63 0.12
C LYS A 213 8.83 22.71 1.39
N THR A 214 8.15 22.76 2.54
CA THR A 214 8.76 22.87 3.87
C THR A 214 8.02 21.98 4.88
N ALA A 215 8.56 21.86 6.08
CA ALA A 215 7.92 21.19 7.22
C ALA A 215 6.66 21.91 7.73
N SER A 216 6.47 23.18 7.36
CA SER A 216 5.46 24.05 7.91
C SER A 216 4.61 24.74 6.83
N PRO A 217 3.96 24.00 5.92
CA PRO A 217 3.09 24.59 4.92
C PRO A 217 1.94 25.36 5.57
N SER A 218 1.49 26.43 4.94
CA SER A 218 0.39 27.28 5.40
C SER A 218 -0.74 27.42 4.38
N SER A 219 -0.50 26.99 3.15
CA SER A 219 -1.46 27.09 2.05
C SER A 219 -1.21 26.02 0.98
N ALA A 220 -2.15 25.85 0.05
CA ALA A 220 -1.99 25.01 -1.13
C ALA A 220 -0.81 25.45 -2.05
N ALA A 221 -0.37 26.71 -1.98
CA ALA A 221 0.77 27.21 -2.74
C ALA A 221 2.11 26.66 -2.22
N ASP A 222 2.13 26.16 -0.99
CA ASP A 222 3.33 25.59 -0.36
C ASP A 222 3.59 24.14 -0.74
N PHE A 223 2.92 23.62 -1.76
CA PHE A 223 3.10 22.27 -2.27
C PHE A 223 3.68 22.24 -3.68
N CYS A 224 4.58 21.31 -3.91
CA CYS A 224 5.00 20.88 -5.24
C CYS A 224 3.98 19.89 -5.77
N LYS A 225 3.59 19.99 -7.04
CA LYS A 225 2.41 19.34 -7.59
C LYS A 225 2.70 18.68 -8.92
N TYR A 226 2.42 17.39 -9.01
CA TYR A 226 2.70 16.55 -10.18
C TYR A 226 1.53 15.60 -10.44
N THR A 227 1.55 14.99 -11.62
CA THR A 227 0.61 13.91 -11.98
C THR A 227 1.35 12.75 -12.62
N ALA A 228 0.87 11.56 -12.37
CA ALA A 228 1.23 10.33 -13.04
C ALA A 228 0.04 9.94 -13.95
N GLY A 229 0.23 10.00 -15.27
CA GLY A 229 -0.84 9.82 -16.25
C GLY A 229 -1.07 8.36 -16.60
N PHE A 230 -2.31 7.90 -16.53
CA PHE A 230 -2.76 6.55 -16.89
C PHE A 230 -3.56 6.50 -18.20
N GLY A 231 -3.76 7.65 -18.85
CA GLY A 231 -4.54 7.72 -20.09
C GLY A 231 -5.99 7.27 -19.91
N ALA A 232 -6.44 6.32 -20.73
CA ALA A 232 -7.78 5.76 -20.62
C ALA A 232 -7.95 4.75 -19.47
N ASN A 233 -6.86 4.27 -18.85
CA ASN A 233 -6.94 3.40 -17.70
C ASN A 233 -7.23 4.20 -16.43
N PHE A 234 -8.03 3.66 -15.54
CA PHE A 234 -8.41 4.31 -14.29
C PHE A 234 -7.72 3.63 -13.11
N PRO A 235 -6.82 4.34 -12.39
CA PRO A 235 -6.19 3.85 -11.16
C PRO A 235 -7.13 4.12 -9.98
N ASP A 236 -7.75 3.09 -9.43
CA ASP A 236 -8.72 3.15 -8.34
C ASP A 236 -8.05 2.91 -6.99
N PHE A 237 -8.51 3.61 -5.97
CA PHE A 237 -8.15 3.35 -4.57
C PHE A 237 -6.64 3.50 -4.30
N PRO A 238 -6.03 4.65 -4.56
CA PRO A 238 -4.61 4.88 -4.33
C PRO A 238 -4.25 4.72 -2.84
N LYS A 239 -3.14 4.04 -2.56
CA LYS A 239 -2.58 3.85 -1.22
C LYS A 239 -1.14 4.32 -1.18
N LEU A 240 -0.92 5.34 -0.38
CA LEU A 240 0.36 6.02 -0.25
C LEU A 240 1.16 5.44 0.91
N GLY A 241 2.43 5.18 0.66
CA GLY A 241 3.44 4.86 1.64
C GLY A 241 4.80 5.38 1.18
N ASP A 242 5.85 5.07 1.90
CA ASP A 242 7.17 5.59 1.59
C ASP A 242 8.32 4.72 2.09
N SER A 243 9.53 5.12 1.73
CA SER A 243 10.79 4.64 2.27
C SER A 243 11.77 5.82 2.34
N GLN A 244 13.00 5.57 2.73
CA GLN A 244 14.03 6.61 2.70
C GLN A 244 14.15 7.30 1.33
N PHE A 245 14.02 6.55 0.25
CA PHE A 245 14.33 7.04 -1.10
C PHE A 245 13.10 7.27 -1.98
N PHE A 246 11.98 6.66 -1.65
CA PHE A 246 10.82 6.61 -2.54
C PHE A 246 9.53 7.00 -1.82
N MET A 247 8.69 7.69 -2.55
CA MET A 247 7.25 7.69 -2.34
C MET A 247 6.68 6.52 -3.15
N MET A 248 5.77 5.75 -2.57
CA MET A 248 5.17 4.59 -3.18
C MET A 248 3.66 4.72 -3.23
N ILE A 249 3.06 4.46 -4.39
CA ILE A 249 1.60 4.54 -4.57
C ILE A 249 1.11 3.22 -5.16
N GLY A 250 0.32 2.48 -4.40
CA GLY A 250 -0.37 1.30 -4.89
C GLY A 250 -1.78 1.65 -5.37
N SER A 251 -2.25 1.04 -6.47
CA SER A 251 -3.61 1.22 -6.98
C SER A 251 -4.15 -0.03 -7.66
N ASN A 252 -5.46 -0.10 -7.83
CA ASN A 252 -6.13 -1.07 -8.69
C ASN A 252 -6.42 -0.44 -10.04
N VAL A 253 -5.91 -0.99 -11.13
CA VAL A 253 -6.08 -0.40 -12.45
C VAL A 253 -7.21 -1.09 -13.21
N PHE A 254 -8.15 -0.29 -13.65
CA PHE A 254 -9.29 -0.70 -14.49
C PHE A 254 -9.19 -0.07 -15.86
N SER A 255 -9.65 -0.76 -16.89
CA SER A 255 -9.92 -0.12 -18.18
C SER A 255 -10.99 0.98 -18.01
N GLY A 256 -10.89 2.06 -18.74
CA GLY A 256 -11.93 3.09 -18.75
C GLY A 256 -13.34 2.55 -19.04
N SER A 257 -13.45 1.40 -19.72
CA SER A 257 -14.71 0.67 -19.96
C SER A 257 -15.18 -0.20 -18.80
N GLY A 258 -14.36 -0.40 -17.75
CA GLY A 258 -14.72 -1.06 -16.50
C GLY A 258 -13.98 -2.34 -16.10
N PRO A 259 -13.45 -3.18 -17.02
CA PRO A 259 -12.70 -4.38 -16.63
C PRO A 259 -11.45 -4.11 -15.81
N PHE A 260 -11.21 -4.96 -14.79
CA PHE A 260 -9.99 -4.95 -14.01
C PHE A 260 -8.80 -5.45 -14.84
N LEU A 261 -7.77 -4.64 -14.95
CA LEU A 261 -6.53 -4.94 -15.69
C LEU A 261 -5.48 -5.59 -14.78
N GLY A 262 -5.36 -5.13 -13.57
CA GLY A 262 -4.39 -5.57 -12.57
C GLY A 262 -4.20 -4.52 -11.51
N SER A 263 -3.40 -4.80 -10.50
CA SER A 263 -2.98 -3.77 -9.56
C SER A 263 -1.59 -3.26 -9.93
N ASP A 264 -1.34 -2.03 -9.59
CA ASP A 264 -0.09 -1.32 -9.86
C ASP A 264 0.59 -0.88 -8.58
N LEU A 265 1.90 -0.74 -8.64
CA LEU A 265 2.71 -0.11 -7.62
C LEU A 265 3.73 0.80 -8.30
N LEU A 266 3.60 2.09 -8.05
CA LEU A 266 4.58 3.09 -8.46
C LEU A 266 5.57 3.33 -7.34
N ALA A 267 6.86 3.38 -7.66
CA ALA A 267 7.90 3.92 -6.79
C ALA A 267 8.50 5.15 -7.46
N ILE A 268 8.42 6.29 -6.79
CA ILE A 268 8.84 7.59 -7.30
C ILE A 268 9.93 8.14 -6.37
N SER A 269 11.07 8.54 -6.92
CA SER A 269 12.17 9.07 -6.12
C SER A 269 11.75 10.31 -5.33
N LYS A 270 12.09 10.35 -4.04
CA LYS A 270 11.91 11.54 -3.21
C LYS A 270 12.93 12.63 -3.59
N PRO A 271 12.57 13.90 -3.53
CA PRO A 271 13.53 14.98 -3.67
C PRO A 271 14.47 15.03 -2.44
N PRO A 272 15.68 15.55 -2.56
CA PRO A 272 16.52 15.84 -1.41
C PRO A 272 15.81 16.75 -0.40
N ALA A 273 16.14 16.61 0.89
CA ALA A 273 15.63 17.51 1.92
C ALA A 273 15.99 18.97 1.58
N GLY A 274 15.05 19.91 1.81
CA GLY A 274 15.24 21.34 1.52
C GLY A 274 15.22 21.74 0.04
N ALA A 275 15.13 20.80 -0.91
CA ALA A 275 15.06 21.13 -2.33
C ALA A 275 13.75 21.84 -2.68
N SER A 276 13.81 22.78 -3.62
CA SER A 276 12.64 23.35 -4.27
C SER A 276 11.90 22.31 -5.12
N CYS A 277 10.77 22.66 -5.71
CA CYS A 277 10.05 21.75 -6.60
C CYS A 277 10.91 21.35 -7.80
N PRO A 278 11.33 20.09 -7.93
CA PRO A 278 12.14 19.64 -9.05
C PRO A 278 11.33 19.62 -10.36
N ALA A 279 12.02 19.60 -11.48
CA ALA A 279 11.36 19.35 -12.76
C ALA A 279 10.75 17.94 -12.78
N ALA A 280 9.58 17.77 -13.40
CA ALA A 280 8.92 16.46 -13.49
C ALA A 280 9.81 15.39 -14.14
N SER A 281 10.63 15.76 -15.11
CA SER A 281 11.57 14.87 -15.80
C SER A 281 12.75 14.41 -14.93
N SER A 282 12.96 14.99 -13.75
CA SER A 282 14.04 14.59 -12.84
C SER A 282 13.64 13.45 -11.90
N PHE A 283 12.36 13.11 -11.80
CA PHE A 283 11.93 11.95 -11.02
C PHE A 283 12.38 10.65 -11.70
N LYS A 284 12.93 9.78 -10.89
CA LYS A 284 13.18 8.39 -11.25
C LYS A 284 11.97 7.59 -10.79
N ILE A 285 11.44 6.76 -11.68
CA ILE A 285 10.24 5.98 -11.43
C ILE A 285 10.44 4.52 -11.81
N ASP A 286 9.71 3.66 -11.12
CA ASP A 286 9.40 2.31 -11.56
C ASP A 286 7.89 2.10 -11.46
N ASP A 287 7.30 1.48 -12.49
CA ASP A 287 5.89 1.16 -12.67
C ASP A 287 5.80 -0.35 -12.85
N ALA A 288 5.38 -1.05 -11.81
CA ALA A 288 5.49 -2.50 -11.73
C ALA A 288 4.18 -3.26 -12.01
N GLY A 289 3.15 -2.59 -12.49
CA GLY A 289 1.89 -3.26 -12.83
C GLY A 289 1.92 -4.11 -14.11
N PRO A 290 1.06 -5.10 -14.26
CA PRO A 290 0.17 -5.68 -13.25
C PRO A 290 0.90 -6.59 -12.26
N LEU A 291 0.74 -6.32 -10.98
CA LEU A 291 1.36 -7.11 -9.92
C LEU A 291 0.79 -8.53 -9.83
N MET A 292 1.67 -9.49 -9.59
CA MET A 292 1.31 -10.90 -9.45
C MET A 292 1.68 -11.43 -8.05
N THR A 293 0.78 -12.19 -7.43
CA THR A 293 1.05 -12.90 -6.16
C THR A 293 1.77 -14.23 -6.39
N ASP A 294 1.59 -14.81 -7.55
CA ASP A 294 2.26 -16.00 -8.07
C ASP A 294 2.16 -15.97 -9.62
N ALA A 295 2.66 -17.01 -10.29
CA ALA A 295 2.71 -17.06 -11.76
C ALA A 295 1.35 -16.86 -12.47
N THR A 296 0.24 -17.08 -11.79
CA THR A 296 -1.11 -17.07 -12.39
C THR A 296 -2.11 -16.15 -11.71
N THR A 297 -1.81 -15.73 -10.49
CA THR A 297 -2.75 -14.97 -9.65
C THR A 297 -2.36 -13.52 -9.55
N LYS A 298 -3.22 -12.62 -10.02
CA LYS A 298 -3.05 -11.19 -9.85
C LYS A 298 -3.17 -10.78 -8.39
N ALA A 299 -2.30 -9.87 -7.96
CA ALA A 299 -2.44 -9.14 -6.73
C ALA A 299 -3.67 -8.22 -6.78
N PHE A 300 -4.17 -7.84 -5.60
CA PHE A 300 -5.29 -6.93 -5.48
C PHE A 300 -5.06 -5.98 -4.30
N THR A 301 -5.20 -4.70 -4.59
CA THR A 301 -5.02 -3.58 -3.66
C THR A 301 -3.66 -3.65 -2.93
N PRO A 302 -2.56 -3.32 -3.62
CA PRO A 302 -1.28 -3.15 -2.97
C PRO A 302 -1.32 -1.89 -2.09
N VAL A 303 -1.01 -2.06 -0.82
CA VAL A 303 -0.93 -0.97 0.14
C VAL A 303 0.53 -0.75 0.49
N ALA A 304 1.07 0.36 0.06
CA ALA A 304 2.42 0.76 0.42
C ALA A 304 2.48 1.09 1.92
N ALA A 305 3.51 0.60 2.60
CA ALA A 305 3.70 0.88 4.01
C ALA A 305 4.23 2.30 4.22
N ASN A 306 3.65 3.02 5.17
CA ASN A 306 4.22 4.24 5.69
C ASN A 306 5.31 3.87 6.70
N GLU A 307 6.55 4.23 6.44
CA GLU A 307 7.69 3.85 7.30
C GLU A 307 7.90 4.86 8.42
N ILE A 308 7.59 4.46 9.65
CA ILE A 308 7.88 5.24 10.86
C ILE A 308 9.37 5.21 11.16
N ASP A 309 9.96 4.02 11.13
CA ASP A 309 11.41 3.83 11.21
C ASP A 309 11.96 3.61 9.80
N THR A 310 12.35 4.69 9.18
CA THR A 310 12.71 4.75 7.77
C THR A 310 13.85 3.79 7.38
N LYS A 311 13.64 3.01 6.34
CA LYS A 311 14.62 2.10 5.72
C LYS A 311 14.84 2.45 4.25
N ALA A 312 15.96 1.95 3.73
CA ALA A 312 16.30 2.13 2.32
C ALA A 312 15.35 1.38 1.37
N THR A 313 14.78 0.26 1.83
CA THR A 313 13.83 -0.58 1.07
C THR A 313 12.43 -0.24 1.50
N GLY A 314 11.59 0.19 0.58
CA GLY A 314 10.17 0.36 0.81
C GLY A 314 9.38 -0.94 0.56
N PHE A 315 8.23 -1.09 1.21
CA PHE A 315 7.41 -2.30 1.12
C PHE A 315 5.95 -1.98 0.82
N ALA A 316 5.30 -2.90 0.12
CA ALA A 316 3.85 -2.90 -0.05
C ALA A 316 3.28 -4.30 0.19
N VAL A 317 2.08 -4.35 0.75
CA VAL A 317 1.34 -5.59 1.03
C VAL A 317 0.12 -5.66 0.13
N ALA A 318 -0.11 -6.82 -0.49
CA ALA A 318 -1.31 -7.07 -1.29
C ALA A 318 -1.90 -8.44 -0.99
N ARG A 319 -3.21 -8.59 -1.14
CA ARG A 319 -3.85 -9.90 -1.11
C ARG A 319 -3.90 -10.53 -2.51
N PRO A 320 -4.03 -11.84 -2.64
CA PRO A 320 -4.45 -12.46 -3.90
C PRO A 320 -5.88 -12.04 -4.25
N ARG A 321 -6.17 -11.91 -5.54
CA ARG A 321 -7.51 -11.55 -5.99
C ARG A 321 -8.61 -12.52 -5.58
N PRO A 322 -8.44 -13.86 -5.68
CA PRO A 322 -9.47 -14.81 -5.25
C PRO A 322 -9.63 -14.85 -3.71
N LEU A 323 -10.87 -15.03 -3.27
CA LEU A 323 -11.26 -15.31 -1.90
C LEU A 323 -12.06 -16.62 -1.84
N PRO A 324 -12.00 -17.39 -0.74
CA PRO A 324 -11.19 -17.17 0.46
C PRO A 324 -9.69 -17.30 0.19
N ALA A 325 -8.85 -16.74 1.07
CA ALA A 325 -7.42 -16.79 0.94
C ALA A 325 -6.71 -17.05 2.29
N THR A 326 -5.47 -17.54 2.20
CA THR A 326 -4.61 -17.88 3.35
C THR A 326 -3.23 -17.25 3.21
N ARG A 327 -3.08 -16.24 2.36
CA ARG A 327 -1.77 -15.65 2.09
C ARG A 327 -1.88 -14.15 1.77
N LEU A 328 -0.79 -13.44 2.04
CA LEU A 328 -0.53 -12.07 1.60
C LEU A 328 0.79 -12.06 0.83
N SER A 329 0.92 -11.17 -0.12
CA SER A 329 2.17 -10.99 -0.88
C SER A 329 2.82 -9.67 -0.52
N LEU A 330 4.16 -9.70 -0.40
CA LEU A 330 4.97 -8.52 -0.22
C LEU A 330 5.64 -8.14 -1.55
N PHE A 331 5.70 -6.85 -1.79
CA PHE A 331 6.49 -6.22 -2.83
C PHE A 331 7.46 -5.27 -2.17
N LYS A 332 8.66 -5.16 -2.71
CA LYS A 332 9.69 -4.25 -2.22
C LYS A 332 10.16 -3.33 -3.33
N ALA A 333 10.42 -2.08 -2.97
CA ALA A 333 11.10 -1.11 -3.82
C ALA A 333 12.51 -0.87 -3.28
N THR A 334 13.52 -1.12 -4.10
CA THR A 334 14.93 -0.90 -3.79
C THR A 334 15.53 0.11 -4.74
N LYS A 335 16.62 0.74 -4.31
CA LYS A 335 17.37 1.65 -5.16
C LYS A 335 18.45 0.87 -5.91
N ASP A 336 18.42 0.90 -7.24
CA ASP A 336 19.50 0.34 -8.05
C ASP A 336 20.81 1.08 -7.77
N ALA A 337 21.87 0.34 -7.47
CA ALA A 337 23.14 0.90 -7.04
C ALA A 337 23.87 1.69 -8.14
N THR A 338 23.63 1.35 -9.41
CA THR A 338 24.29 1.96 -10.56
C THR A 338 23.55 3.17 -11.09
N THR A 339 22.26 3.02 -11.32
CA THR A 339 21.42 4.06 -11.95
C THR A 339 20.73 4.96 -10.92
N GLY A 340 20.60 4.46 -9.69
CA GLY A 340 19.82 5.09 -8.64
C GLY A 340 18.32 5.06 -8.89
N ASN A 341 17.83 4.30 -9.87
CA ASN A 341 16.42 4.14 -10.17
C ASN A 341 15.74 3.26 -9.10
N PRO A 342 14.46 3.47 -8.81
CA PRO A 342 13.69 2.48 -8.08
C PRO A 342 13.59 1.19 -8.89
N VAL A 343 13.55 0.05 -8.18
CA VAL A 343 13.28 -1.28 -8.74
C VAL A 343 12.29 -1.98 -7.83
N ILE A 344 11.09 -2.22 -8.33
CA ILE A 344 10.03 -2.92 -7.63
C ILE A 344 10.09 -4.41 -7.96
N GLN A 345 10.05 -5.23 -6.94
CA GLN A 345 10.09 -6.69 -7.07
C GLN A 345 9.15 -7.36 -6.07
N SER A 346 8.59 -8.51 -6.44
CA SER A 346 8.01 -9.42 -5.45
C SER A 346 9.10 -9.94 -4.50
N THR A 347 8.77 -10.13 -3.23
CA THR A 347 9.67 -10.78 -2.28
C THR A 347 9.74 -12.31 -2.47
N GLY A 348 8.99 -12.85 -3.43
CA GLY A 348 8.96 -14.27 -3.75
C GLY A 348 7.77 -14.99 -3.14
N THR A 349 8.00 -15.93 -2.21
CA THR A 349 6.93 -16.74 -1.61
C THR A 349 5.96 -15.87 -0.81
N PRO A 350 4.63 -15.97 -1.03
CA PRO A 350 3.67 -15.25 -0.23
C PRO A 350 3.70 -15.63 1.24
N VAL A 351 3.44 -14.66 2.11
CA VAL A 351 3.33 -14.87 3.56
C VAL A 351 2.06 -15.67 3.86
N THR A 352 2.21 -16.83 4.52
CA THR A 352 1.07 -17.60 4.98
C THR A 352 0.41 -16.93 6.18
N VAL A 353 -0.91 -16.75 6.11
CA VAL A 353 -1.72 -16.11 7.16
C VAL A 353 -2.96 -16.95 7.46
N PRO A 354 -3.60 -16.79 8.63
CA PRO A 354 -4.89 -17.43 8.91
C PRO A 354 -5.92 -17.11 7.83
N SER A 355 -6.73 -18.11 7.47
CA SER A 355 -7.76 -17.99 6.43
C SER A 355 -8.68 -16.78 6.66
N TYR A 356 -9.01 -16.10 5.59
CA TYR A 356 -9.93 -14.98 5.59
C TYR A 356 -10.84 -14.98 4.36
N ASP A 357 -12.03 -14.43 4.52
CA ASP A 357 -13.04 -14.34 3.47
C ASP A 357 -13.80 -13.01 3.56
N LEU A 358 -14.63 -12.77 2.57
CA LEU A 358 -15.43 -11.56 2.41
C LEU A 358 -16.38 -11.34 3.59
N PRO A 359 -16.34 -10.17 4.24
CA PRO A 359 -17.24 -9.85 5.35
C PRO A 359 -18.69 -9.61 4.86
N PRO A 360 -19.71 -9.90 5.66
CA PRO A 360 -21.08 -9.52 5.36
C PRO A 360 -21.28 -8.01 5.58
N ASN A 361 -22.21 -7.40 4.86
CA ASN A 361 -22.60 -6.01 5.08
C ASN A 361 -23.25 -5.82 6.46
N ALA A 362 -22.93 -4.71 7.11
CA ALA A 362 -23.45 -4.37 8.43
C ALA A 362 -24.89 -3.82 8.36
N PRO A 363 -25.76 -4.17 9.31
CA PRO A 363 -27.07 -3.53 9.43
C PRO A 363 -26.91 -2.06 9.82
N GLN A 364 -27.82 -1.23 9.34
CA GLN A 364 -27.87 0.19 9.66
C GLN A 364 -29.17 0.49 10.41
N LYS A 365 -29.05 1.20 11.55
CA LYS A 365 -30.22 1.59 12.35
C LYS A 365 -31.17 2.48 11.55
N GLY A 366 -32.43 2.14 11.53
CA GLY A 366 -33.46 2.93 10.86
C GLY A 366 -33.48 2.84 9.35
N SER A 367 -32.74 1.88 8.74
CA SER A 367 -32.67 1.70 7.30
C SER A 367 -32.69 0.21 6.92
N ILE A 368 -33.35 -0.10 5.81
CA ILE A 368 -33.25 -1.43 5.15
C ILE A 368 -31.92 -1.60 4.40
N ASN A 369 -31.27 -0.49 4.03
CA ASN A 369 -29.98 -0.50 3.40
C ASN A 369 -28.91 -0.90 4.40
N LYS A 370 -27.91 -1.61 3.93
CA LYS A 370 -26.78 -2.07 4.74
C LYS A 370 -25.55 -1.25 4.43
N ILE A 371 -24.70 -1.09 5.43
CA ILE A 371 -23.40 -0.45 5.26
C ILE A 371 -22.44 -1.47 4.64
N ASP A 372 -21.75 -1.10 3.57
CA ASP A 372 -20.70 -1.91 3.00
C ASP A 372 -19.49 -1.96 3.96
N THR A 373 -19.01 -3.16 4.21
CA THR A 373 -17.90 -3.44 5.13
C THR A 373 -16.62 -3.79 4.38
N SER A 374 -16.48 -3.33 3.14
CA SER A 374 -15.36 -3.60 2.25
C SER A 374 -15.30 -5.06 1.71
N ASP A 375 -14.31 -5.34 0.89
CA ASP A 375 -14.12 -6.58 0.15
C ASP A 375 -12.90 -7.39 0.60
N ALA A 376 -12.51 -7.25 1.86
CA ALA A 376 -11.31 -7.84 2.46
C ALA A 376 -9.99 -7.37 1.82
N ARG A 377 -9.98 -6.17 1.19
CA ARG A 377 -8.73 -5.51 0.79
C ARG A 377 -8.01 -4.96 2.00
N GLN A 378 -6.68 -4.90 1.96
CA GLN A 378 -5.93 -4.12 2.92
C GLN A 378 -6.30 -2.65 2.76
N THR A 379 -6.38 -1.92 3.88
CA THR A 379 -6.74 -0.51 3.86
C THR A 379 -5.57 0.40 4.25
N GLN A 380 -4.64 -0.12 5.06
CA GLN A 380 -3.47 0.61 5.52
C GLN A 380 -2.32 -0.35 5.83
N ALA A 381 -1.09 0.12 5.70
CA ALA A 381 0.11 -0.55 6.16
C ALA A 381 1.09 0.46 6.76
N VAL A 382 1.76 0.05 7.83
CA VAL A 382 2.78 0.84 8.54
C VAL A 382 3.98 -0.06 8.76
N ALA A 383 5.19 0.49 8.66
CA ALA A 383 6.40 -0.25 8.95
C ALA A 383 7.25 0.45 10.02
N ALA A 384 7.69 -0.31 11.00
CA ALA A 384 8.47 0.19 12.12
C ALA A 384 9.36 -0.91 12.70
N VAL A 385 10.26 -0.54 13.61
CA VAL A 385 11.02 -1.48 14.44
C VAL A 385 10.16 -1.93 15.61
N ASP A 386 9.98 -3.26 15.75
CA ASP A 386 9.31 -3.83 16.92
C ASP A 386 10.30 -4.21 18.01
N PRO A 387 10.33 -3.49 19.13
CA PRO A 387 11.19 -3.85 20.25
C PRO A 387 10.79 -5.16 20.93
N ALA A 388 9.53 -5.59 20.83
CA ALA A 388 9.05 -6.83 21.44
C ALA A 388 9.51 -8.09 20.68
N HIS A 389 9.85 -7.97 19.41
CA HIS A 389 10.40 -9.04 18.58
C HIS A 389 11.88 -8.86 18.26
N GLY A 390 12.69 -8.46 19.24
CA GLY A 390 14.15 -8.33 19.10
C GLY A 390 14.56 -7.17 18.20
N SER A 391 13.83 -6.08 18.22
CA SER A 391 14.04 -4.89 17.41
C SER A 391 14.06 -5.17 15.90
N LYS A 392 13.24 -6.10 15.46
CA LYS A 392 13.05 -6.38 14.04
C LYS A 392 12.25 -5.28 13.39
N PHE A 393 12.63 -4.95 12.17
CA PHE A 393 11.78 -4.14 11.30
C PHE A 393 10.62 -5.02 10.81
N ALA A 394 9.40 -4.59 11.07
CA ALA A 394 8.19 -5.32 10.75
C ALA A 394 7.19 -4.43 10.03
N ILE A 395 6.25 -5.05 9.32
CA ILE A 395 5.15 -4.40 8.62
C ILE A 395 3.86 -4.80 9.31
N TRP A 396 3.09 -3.82 9.76
CA TRP A 396 1.72 -4.01 10.24
C TRP A 396 0.74 -3.64 9.14
N THR A 397 -0.24 -4.50 8.91
CA THR A 397 -1.34 -4.23 7.98
C THR A 397 -2.63 -4.83 8.52
N GLN A 398 -3.76 -4.36 8.04
CA GLN A 398 -5.06 -4.85 8.47
C GLN A 398 -6.09 -4.79 7.34
N HIS A 399 -7.15 -5.57 7.51
CA HIS A 399 -8.32 -5.55 6.65
C HIS A 399 -9.58 -6.03 7.38
N THR A 400 -10.72 -5.77 6.79
CA THR A 400 -11.98 -6.30 7.28
C THR A 400 -12.23 -7.70 6.72
N ILE A 401 -12.57 -8.65 7.59
CA ILE A 401 -12.83 -10.04 7.23
C ILE A 401 -14.16 -10.54 7.81
N ASN A 402 -14.59 -11.70 7.35
CA ASN A 402 -15.72 -12.42 7.95
C ASN A 402 -15.24 -13.24 9.15
N VAL A 403 -15.80 -12.96 10.31
CA VAL A 403 -15.63 -13.80 11.50
C VAL A 403 -17.04 -14.10 12.03
N GLY A 404 -17.55 -15.37 11.79
CA GLY A 404 -18.79 -15.84 12.18
C GLY A 404 -20.03 -15.11 11.74
N GLY A 405 -20.00 -14.71 10.53
CA GLY A 405 -21.13 -13.99 9.98
C GLY A 405 -21.15 -12.50 10.35
N ARG A 406 -20.05 -11.97 10.90
CA ARG A 406 -19.90 -10.53 11.16
C ARG A 406 -18.61 -10.01 10.55
N ALA A 407 -18.60 -8.72 10.24
CA ALA A 407 -17.38 -8.03 9.90
C ALA A 407 -16.51 -7.85 11.15
N ALA A 408 -15.22 -8.17 11.02
CA ALA A 408 -14.21 -8.02 12.06
C ALA A 408 -12.91 -7.51 11.43
N VAL A 409 -12.11 -6.79 12.16
CA VAL A 409 -10.81 -6.29 11.70
C VAL A 409 -9.74 -7.30 12.10
N ARG A 410 -9.01 -7.82 11.11
CA ARG A 410 -7.82 -8.63 11.34
C ARG A 410 -6.58 -7.84 11.00
N TRP A 411 -5.62 -7.85 11.90
CA TRP A 411 -4.30 -7.26 11.71
C TRP A 411 -3.21 -8.34 11.66
N TYR A 412 -2.12 -8.00 11.04
CA TYR A 412 -0.94 -8.84 10.87
C TYR A 412 0.31 -8.02 11.14
N GLU A 413 1.29 -8.67 11.74
CA GLU A 413 2.66 -8.23 11.81
C GLU A 413 3.54 -9.19 11.01
N ILE A 414 4.28 -8.66 10.06
CA ILE A 414 5.04 -9.43 9.08
C ILE A 414 6.51 -9.03 9.14
N ASP A 415 7.40 -10.02 9.23
CA ASP A 415 8.85 -9.86 9.05
C ASP A 415 9.13 -9.83 7.53
N PRO A 416 9.46 -8.68 6.93
CA PRO A 416 9.75 -8.59 5.50
C PRO A 416 11.10 -9.20 5.14
N GLY A 417 12.03 -9.36 6.09
CA GLY A 417 13.33 -9.99 5.88
C GLY A 417 13.23 -11.51 5.76
N ALA A 418 12.39 -12.12 6.60
CA ALA A 418 12.11 -13.56 6.54
C ALA A 418 10.91 -13.90 5.65
N ASN A 419 10.18 -12.91 5.17
CA ASN A 419 8.92 -13.06 4.42
C ASN A 419 7.91 -13.96 5.16
N SER A 420 7.74 -13.71 6.46
CA SER A 420 6.95 -14.57 7.36
C SER A 420 6.05 -13.76 8.29
N LEU A 421 4.95 -14.39 8.70
CA LEU A 421 4.04 -13.85 9.72
C LEU A 421 4.72 -13.96 11.09
N LEU A 422 4.87 -12.84 11.80
CA LEU A 422 5.31 -12.82 13.20
C LEU A 422 4.13 -13.08 14.13
N GLN A 423 3.06 -12.32 13.95
CA GLN A 423 1.83 -12.49 14.70
C GLN A 423 0.62 -11.92 13.95
N SER A 424 -0.56 -12.26 14.41
CA SER A 424 -1.82 -11.69 13.94
C SER A 424 -2.86 -11.70 15.04
N GLY A 425 -3.79 -10.76 14.97
CA GLY A 425 -4.93 -10.72 15.88
C GLY A 425 -6.20 -10.31 15.15
N THR A 426 -7.33 -10.50 15.81
CA THR A 426 -8.63 -10.13 15.26
C THR A 426 -9.43 -9.37 16.29
N ALA A 427 -9.74 -8.10 16.00
CA ALA A 427 -10.73 -7.35 16.73
C ALA A 427 -12.12 -7.78 16.25
N SER A 428 -12.85 -8.48 17.08
CA SER A 428 -14.20 -8.99 16.78
C SER A 428 -15.11 -8.84 17.98
N ASN A 429 -16.41 -8.71 17.72
CA ASN A 429 -17.43 -8.62 18.75
C ASN A 429 -18.62 -9.50 18.34
N PRO A 430 -19.15 -10.36 19.23
CA PRO A 430 -20.25 -11.26 18.91
C PRO A 430 -21.58 -10.52 18.61
N SER A 431 -21.71 -9.26 18.98
CA SER A 431 -22.91 -8.45 18.77
C SER A 431 -22.75 -7.30 17.79
N LEU A 432 -21.51 -6.88 17.48
CA LEU A 432 -21.21 -5.72 16.65
C LEU A 432 -20.45 -6.09 15.38
N PHE A 433 -20.61 -5.26 14.37
CA PHE A 433 -19.78 -5.28 13.15
C PHE A 433 -18.64 -4.28 13.34
N GLN A 434 -17.40 -4.73 13.15
CA GLN A 434 -16.21 -3.91 13.22
C GLN A 434 -15.53 -3.96 11.86
N PHE A 435 -15.29 -2.82 11.25
CA PHE A 435 -14.73 -2.72 9.89
C PHE A 435 -13.98 -1.41 9.70
N ASN A 436 -13.18 -1.33 8.62
CA ASN A 436 -12.35 -0.18 8.28
C ASN A 436 -11.48 0.28 9.45
N GLY A 437 -10.72 -0.66 10.03
CA GLY A 437 -9.75 -0.33 11.06
C GLY A 437 -8.63 0.57 10.52
N ALA A 438 -7.92 1.25 11.42
CA ALA A 438 -6.66 1.94 11.17
C ALA A 438 -5.54 1.27 11.97
N ILE A 439 -4.28 1.42 11.52
CA ILE A 439 -3.10 0.86 12.15
C ILE A 439 -1.96 1.88 12.16
#